data_dcded7affbc7612613a0426b64a4e712
#
_entry.id   dcded7affbc7612613a0426b64a4e712
#
_cell.length_a   1.000
_cell.length_b   1.000
_cell.length_c   1.000
_cell.angle_alpha   90.00
_cell.angle_beta   90.00
_cell.angle_gamma   90.00
#
_symmetry.space_group_name_H-M   'P 1'
#
loop_
_entity.id
_entity.type
_entity.pdbx_description
1 polymer ?
#
loop_
_entity_poly.entity_id
_entity_poly.type
_entity_poly.pdbx_seq_one_letter_code
_entity_poly.pdbx_strand_id
1 'polypeptide(L)'
;PYDLFVVHILCQEGDHIIYMLAMRPTGPQEVTLAQRAIASKDETIKCLAQQNIMAMFGSGNDKNLYEFVRAAVEQASTNQQPVQVPTNYGWQADDNFVFNEHVYSPNMSPRHVPMRGLVNINKATVPQGSLDNWKRIVQLLAARKMHDILAISLVGFGAPLMRFTGYDGF
;
A
#
# COMPACT_ATOMS: atom_id res chain seq x y z
N PRO A 1 13.65 -11.73 19.13
CA PRO A 1 12.91 -12.59 18.21
C PRO A 1 11.74 -11.80 17.66
N TYR A 2 11.46 -11.95 16.37
CA TYR A 2 10.23 -11.43 15.78
C TYR A 2 9.46 -12.61 15.21
N ASP A 3 8.15 -12.55 15.34
CA ASP A 3 7.30 -13.49 14.61
C ASP A 3 7.08 -12.91 13.20
N LEU A 4 7.40 -13.67 12.18
CA LEU A 4 7.25 -13.29 10.78
C LEU A 4 6.09 -14.08 10.18
N PHE A 5 5.12 -13.39 9.58
CA PHE A 5 3.93 -13.99 8.99
C PHE A 5 3.80 -13.58 7.52
N VAL A 6 3.53 -14.53 6.65
CA VAL A 6 3.08 -14.23 5.29
C VAL A 6 1.59 -13.89 5.36
N VAL A 7 1.25 -12.68 4.93
CA VAL A 7 -0.14 -12.18 4.97
C VAL A 7 -0.82 -12.40 3.63
N HIS A 8 -0.18 -11.95 2.55
CA HIS A 8 -0.70 -12.03 1.19
C HIS A 8 0.39 -12.25 0.16
N ILE A 9 -0.01 -12.85 -0.96
CA ILE A 9 0.75 -12.80 -2.19
C ILE A 9 0.08 -11.73 -3.06
N LEU A 10 0.81 -10.70 -3.42
CA LEU A 10 0.35 -9.59 -4.23
C LEU A 10 0.82 -9.79 -5.66
N CYS A 11 -0.04 -9.50 -6.63
CA CYS A 11 0.31 -9.49 -8.04
C CYS A 11 0.27 -8.05 -8.55
N GLN A 12 1.41 -7.54 -9.01
CA GLN A 12 1.54 -6.20 -9.55
C GLN A 12 2.22 -6.28 -10.92
N GLU A 13 1.53 -5.88 -11.97
CA GLU A 13 2.03 -5.91 -13.37
C GLU A 13 2.62 -7.28 -13.80
N GLY A 14 2.09 -8.37 -13.27
CA GLY A 14 2.59 -9.72 -13.53
C GLY A 14 3.70 -10.20 -12.59
N ASP A 15 4.32 -9.32 -11.84
CA ASP A 15 5.27 -9.68 -10.77
C ASP A 15 4.53 -10.07 -9.49
N HIS A 16 4.96 -11.14 -8.86
CA HIS A 16 4.45 -11.56 -7.56
C HIS A 16 5.32 -11.03 -6.43
N ILE A 17 4.68 -10.41 -5.46
CA ILE A 17 5.30 -9.84 -4.26
C ILE A 17 4.72 -10.53 -3.04
N ILE A 18 5.59 -11.05 -2.20
CA ILE A 18 5.22 -11.60 -0.90
C ILE A 18 5.12 -10.47 0.10
N TYR A 19 3.95 -10.27 0.66
CA TYR A 19 3.70 -9.33 1.74
C TYR A 19 3.67 -10.04 3.07
N MET A 20 4.53 -9.62 3.97
CA MET A 20 4.72 -10.22 5.28
C MET A 20 4.62 -9.15 6.38
N LEU A 21 4.24 -9.59 7.58
CA LEU A 21 4.32 -8.78 8.78
C LEU A 21 5.36 -9.37 9.73
N ALA A 22 6.29 -8.55 10.17
CA ALA A 22 7.22 -8.86 11.26
C ALA A 22 6.71 -8.19 12.53
N MET A 23 6.30 -8.98 13.52
CA MET A 23 5.87 -8.47 14.82
C MET A 23 7.10 -8.14 15.67
N ARG A 24 7.24 -6.88 16.02
CA ARG A 24 8.31 -6.37 16.88
C ARG A 24 7.75 -5.85 18.21
N PRO A 25 8.56 -5.71 19.26
CA PRO A 25 8.13 -5.07 20.50
C PRO A 25 7.62 -3.62 20.29
N THR A 26 8.10 -2.96 19.25
CA THR A 26 7.71 -1.58 18.88
C THR A 26 6.47 -1.51 17.99
N GLY A 27 5.90 -2.65 17.60
CA GLY A 27 4.75 -2.76 16.71
C GLY A 27 5.03 -3.56 15.44
N PRO A 28 4.00 -3.83 14.63
CA PRO A 28 4.16 -4.56 13.38
C PRO A 28 4.97 -3.75 12.37
N GLN A 29 5.88 -4.43 11.69
CA GLN A 29 6.63 -3.90 10.56
C GLN A 29 6.22 -4.64 9.29
N GLU A 30 5.87 -3.90 8.25
CA GLU A 30 5.62 -4.45 6.93
C GLU A 30 6.93 -4.82 6.25
N VAL A 31 6.94 -6.01 5.66
CA VAL A 31 8.08 -6.58 4.94
C VAL A 31 7.59 -7.10 3.61
N THR A 32 8.27 -6.75 2.57
CA THR A 32 7.90 -7.21 1.22
C THR A 32 9.08 -7.85 0.53
N LEU A 33 8.83 -8.96 -0.17
CA LEU A 33 9.85 -9.74 -0.85
C LEU A 33 9.36 -10.08 -2.25
N ALA A 34 10.17 -9.82 -3.27
CA ALA A 34 9.84 -10.30 -4.62
C ALA A 34 9.86 -11.84 -4.63
N GLN A 35 8.85 -12.47 -5.22
CA GLN A 35 8.76 -13.94 -5.24
C GLN A 35 10.02 -14.59 -5.88
N ARG A 36 10.58 -13.95 -6.90
CA ARG A 36 11.82 -14.41 -7.53
C ARG A 36 13.01 -14.48 -6.57
N ALA A 37 13.06 -13.63 -5.55
CA ALA A 37 14.16 -13.64 -4.58
C ALA A 37 14.17 -14.90 -3.72
N ILE A 38 13.02 -15.58 -3.59
CA ILE A 38 12.90 -16.83 -2.81
C ILE A 38 13.62 -18.01 -3.48
N ALA A 39 13.90 -17.92 -4.77
CA ALA A 39 14.66 -18.93 -5.48
C ALA A 39 16.12 -19.05 -4.98
N SER A 40 16.66 -18.02 -4.34
CA SER A 40 18.01 -17.99 -3.79
C SER A 40 18.01 -17.62 -2.29
N LYS A 41 18.67 -18.46 -1.48
CA LYS A 41 18.85 -18.18 -0.04
C LYS A 41 19.51 -16.83 0.19
N ASP A 42 20.61 -16.57 -0.52
CA ASP A 42 21.43 -15.38 -0.31
C ASP A 42 20.66 -14.09 -0.69
N GLU A 43 19.87 -14.16 -1.77
CA GLU A 43 19.03 -13.04 -2.18
C GLU A 43 17.88 -12.79 -1.20
N THR A 44 17.23 -13.84 -0.73
CA THR A 44 16.19 -13.75 0.30
C THR A 44 16.72 -13.09 1.56
N ILE A 45 17.83 -13.59 2.11
CA ILE A 45 18.43 -13.04 3.34
C ILE A 45 18.88 -11.59 3.13
N LYS A 46 19.48 -11.27 2.00
CA LYS A 46 19.88 -9.89 1.66
C LYS A 46 18.67 -8.95 1.62
N CYS A 47 17.59 -9.35 0.95
CA CYS A 47 16.37 -8.55 0.88
C CYS A 47 15.71 -8.34 2.25
N LEU A 48 15.71 -9.36 3.11
CA LEU A 48 15.20 -9.26 4.47
C LEU A 48 16.09 -8.35 5.33
N ALA A 49 17.42 -8.48 5.22
CA ALA A 49 18.37 -7.63 5.95
C ALA A 49 18.24 -6.15 5.57
N GLN A 50 17.99 -5.83 4.29
CA GLN A 50 17.71 -4.46 3.84
C GLN A 50 16.48 -3.84 4.49
N GLN A 51 15.55 -4.68 4.97
CA GLN A 51 14.34 -4.27 5.70
C GLN A 51 14.50 -4.46 7.21
N ASN A 52 15.74 -4.56 7.71
CA ASN A 52 16.09 -4.79 9.11
C ASN A 52 15.53 -6.08 9.70
N ILE A 53 15.25 -7.09 8.88
CA ILE A 53 14.94 -8.44 9.32
C ILE A 53 16.23 -9.26 9.19
N MET A 54 16.86 -9.50 10.33
CA MET A 54 18.12 -10.29 10.39
C MET A 54 17.92 -11.52 11.25
N ALA A 55 18.43 -12.66 10.79
CA ALA A 55 18.59 -13.83 11.67
C ALA A 55 19.55 -13.47 12.80
N MET A 56 19.28 -13.94 14.02
CA MET A 56 20.27 -13.83 15.10
C MET A 56 21.56 -14.52 14.68
N PHE A 57 22.68 -13.86 14.93
CA PHE A 57 24.03 -14.25 14.50
C PHE A 57 24.31 -15.75 14.53
N GLY A 58 24.70 -16.29 13.37
CA GLY A 58 25.14 -17.67 13.16
C GLY A 58 24.72 -18.21 11.80
N SER A 59 25.64 -18.82 11.07
CA SER A 59 25.39 -19.34 9.70
C SER A 59 24.26 -20.38 9.60
N GLY A 60 23.91 -21.04 10.69
CA GLY A 60 22.76 -21.95 10.76
C GLY A 60 21.40 -21.24 10.80
N ASN A 61 21.34 -20.02 11.37
CA ASN A 61 20.09 -19.29 11.55
C ASN A 61 19.58 -18.70 10.23
N ASP A 62 20.48 -18.31 9.32
CA ASP A 62 20.12 -17.83 7.99
C ASP A 62 19.44 -18.93 7.17
N LYS A 63 19.91 -20.18 7.30
CA LYS A 63 19.28 -21.32 6.65
C LYS A 63 17.88 -21.55 7.20
N ASN A 64 17.73 -21.55 8.51
CA ASN A 64 16.43 -21.75 9.17
C ASN A 64 15.43 -20.64 8.82
N LEU A 65 15.88 -19.38 8.77
CA LEU A 65 15.04 -18.25 8.35
C LEU A 65 14.59 -18.41 6.90
N TYR A 66 15.49 -18.78 6.01
CA TYR A 66 15.18 -19.01 4.61
C TYR A 66 14.17 -20.16 4.42
N GLU A 67 14.40 -21.31 5.08
CA GLU A 67 13.51 -22.47 5.00
C GLU A 67 12.11 -22.13 5.56
N PHE A 68 12.06 -21.38 6.65
CA PHE A 68 10.80 -20.89 7.23
C PHE A 68 10.04 -19.99 6.24
N VAL A 69 10.70 -18.98 5.67
CA VAL A 69 10.08 -18.08 4.70
C VAL A 69 9.59 -18.83 3.47
N ARG A 70 10.40 -19.76 2.96
CA ARG A 70 10.04 -20.60 1.82
C ARG A 70 8.80 -21.44 2.11
N ALA A 71 8.78 -22.16 3.23
CA ALA A 71 7.64 -22.99 3.62
C ALA A 71 6.36 -22.15 3.83
N ALA A 72 6.48 -20.98 4.46
CA ALA A 72 5.35 -20.07 4.68
C ALA A 72 4.78 -19.55 3.34
N VAL A 73 5.65 -19.25 2.36
CA VAL A 73 5.22 -18.80 1.04
C VAL A 73 4.60 -19.96 0.24
N GLU A 74 5.14 -21.16 0.30
CA GLU A 74 4.55 -22.34 -0.33
C GLU A 74 3.15 -22.61 0.23
N GLN A 75 2.98 -22.52 1.55
CA GLN A 75 1.69 -22.67 2.19
C GLN A 75 0.71 -21.56 1.77
N ALA A 76 1.14 -20.30 1.73
CA ALA A 76 0.31 -19.19 1.30
C ALA A 76 -0.10 -19.34 -0.18
N SER A 77 0.83 -19.74 -1.05
CA SER A 77 0.56 -19.96 -2.48
C SER A 77 -0.44 -21.07 -2.75
N THR A 78 -0.49 -22.09 -1.88
CA THR A 78 -1.46 -23.19 -1.99
C THR A 78 -2.84 -22.78 -1.52
N ASN A 79 -2.93 -21.91 -0.50
CA ASN A 79 -4.17 -21.60 0.19
C ASN A 79 -4.81 -20.27 -0.24
N GLN A 80 -4.07 -19.41 -0.93
CA GLN A 80 -4.53 -18.07 -1.28
C GLN A 80 -4.32 -17.78 -2.77
N GLN A 81 -5.29 -17.16 -3.39
CA GLN A 81 -5.10 -16.58 -4.71
C GLN A 81 -4.33 -15.24 -4.58
N PRO A 82 -3.40 -14.94 -5.50
CA PRO A 82 -2.72 -13.66 -5.50
C PRO A 82 -3.71 -12.49 -5.57
N VAL A 83 -3.51 -11.53 -4.69
CA VAL A 83 -4.32 -10.31 -4.66
C VAL A 83 -3.78 -9.33 -5.69
N GLN A 84 -4.60 -8.95 -6.66
CA GLN A 84 -4.23 -7.92 -7.63
C GLN A 84 -4.05 -6.57 -6.92
N VAL A 85 -2.91 -5.95 -7.14
CA VAL A 85 -2.56 -4.64 -6.56
C VAL A 85 -2.58 -3.60 -7.66
N PRO A 86 -3.37 -2.55 -7.52
CA PRO A 86 -3.34 -1.43 -8.45
C PRO A 86 -1.97 -0.75 -8.47
N THR A 87 -1.52 -0.32 -9.64
CA THR A 87 -0.24 0.38 -9.82
C THR A 87 -0.38 1.89 -9.77
N ASN A 88 -1.59 2.38 -9.99
CA ASN A 88 -1.88 3.80 -10.09
C ASN A 88 -2.99 4.23 -9.14
N TYR A 89 -2.95 5.48 -8.72
CA TYR A 89 -4.09 6.13 -8.07
C TYR A 89 -5.21 6.41 -9.05
N GLY A 90 -6.41 6.61 -8.51
CA GLY A 90 -7.58 6.95 -9.26
C GLY A 90 -8.43 5.74 -9.64
N TRP A 91 -9.26 5.92 -10.65
CA TRP A 91 -10.19 4.90 -11.10
C TRP A 91 -9.49 3.76 -11.82
N GLN A 92 -9.88 2.55 -11.48
CA GLN A 92 -9.47 1.31 -12.13
C GLN A 92 -10.57 0.83 -13.10
N ALA A 93 -10.22 -0.13 -13.95
CA ALA A 93 -11.14 -0.67 -14.96
C ALA A 93 -12.39 -1.37 -14.36
N ASP A 94 -12.29 -1.83 -13.11
CA ASP A 94 -13.31 -2.58 -12.37
C ASP A 94 -14.17 -1.70 -11.45
N ASP A 95 -14.29 -0.40 -11.72
CA ASP A 95 -15.01 0.59 -10.93
C ASP A 95 -14.49 0.80 -9.50
N ASN A 96 -13.32 0.33 -9.20
CA ASN A 96 -12.63 0.62 -7.95
C ASN A 96 -11.90 1.97 -8.04
N PHE A 97 -11.88 2.70 -6.94
CA PHE A 97 -11.08 3.93 -6.80
C PHE A 97 -9.95 3.70 -5.81
N VAL A 98 -8.73 3.99 -6.23
CA VAL A 98 -7.52 3.78 -5.43
C VAL A 98 -6.99 5.10 -4.93
N PHE A 99 -6.84 5.21 -3.62
CA PHE A 99 -6.25 6.39 -2.99
C PHE A 99 -5.62 6.03 -1.64
N ASN A 100 -4.41 6.53 -1.39
CA ASN A 100 -3.69 6.41 -0.12
C ASN A 100 -3.67 4.98 0.45
N GLU A 101 -3.22 3.99 -0.37
CA GLU A 101 -3.15 2.57 0.00
C GLU A 101 -4.52 1.92 0.32
N HIS A 102 -5.60 2.55 -0.09
CA HIS A 102 -6.93 1.98 0.03
C HIS A 102 -7.59 1.83 -1.34
N VAL A 103 -8.25 0.70 -1.52
CA VAL A 103 -9.14 0.44 -2.65
C VAL A 103 -10.57 0.62 -2.15
N TYR A 104 -11.26 1.56 -2.75
CA TYR A 104 -12.67 1.87 -2.50
C TYR A 104 -13.51 1.23 -3.59
N SER A 105 -14.36 0.29 -3.21
CA SER A 105 -15.29 -0.40 -4.11
C SER A 105 -16.72 0.04 -3.81
N PRO A 106 -17.64 0.08 -4.79
CA PRO A 106 -18.98 0.65 -4.60
C PRO A 106 -19.80 0.05 -3.46
N ASN A 107 -19.62 -1.23 -3.16
CA ASN A 107 -20.43 -1.96 -2.19
C ASN A 107 -19.63 -2.68 -1.09
N MET A 108 -18.37 -2.28 -0.90
CA MET A 108 -17.49 -2.92 0.08
C MET A 108 -16.78 -1.88 0.94
N SER A 109 -16.42 -2.27 2.15
CA SER A 109 -15.55 -1.44 2.99
C SER A 109 -14.19 -1.23 2.32
N PRO A 110 -13.57 -0.07 2.51
CA PRO A 110 -12.24 0.19 1.97
C PRO A 110 -11.25 -0.90 2.37
N ARG A 111 -10.51 -1.42 1.40
CA ARG A 111 -9.49 -2.45 1.62
C ARG A 111 -8.11 -1.82 1.54
N HIS A 112 -7.29 -2.05 2.56
CA HIS A 112 -5.87 -1.66 2.53
C HIS A 112 -5.10 -2.53 1.54
N VAL A 113 -4.31 -1.89 0.69
CA VAL A 113 -3.43 -2.53 -0.29
C VAL A 113 -2.10 -1.80 -0.33
N PRO A 114 -0.99 -2.41 0.09
CA PRO A 114 0.31 -1.74 0.12
C PRO A 114 0.78 -1.42 -1.31
N MET A 115 1.05 -0.15 -1.58
CA MET A 115 1.48 0.36 -2.89
C MET A 115 2.93 0.82 -2.83
N ARG A 116 3.86 -0.05 -3.25
CA ARG A 116 5.31 0.21 -3.16
C ARG A 116 5.80 1.43 -3.93
N GLY A 117 5.28 1.66 -5.13
CA GLY A 117 5.75 2.72 -6.01
C GLY A 117 5.38 4.14 -5.54
N LEU A 118 4.43 4.26 -4.62
CA LEU A 118 3.80 5.53 -4.26
C LEU A 118 4.03 5.94 -2.80
N VAL A 119 5.02 5.36 -2.11
CA VAL A 119 5.29 5.61 -0.68
C VAL A 119 5.43 7.10 -0.36
N ASN A 120 6.11 7.88 -1.21
CA ASN A 120 6.27 9.31 -0.99
C ASN A 120 4.96 10.07 -1.18
N ILE A 121 4.15 9.66 -2.16
CA ILE A 121 2.82 10.23 -2.40
C ILE A 121 1.89 9.86 -1.27
N ASN A 122 1.89 8.60 -0.82
CA ASN A 122 1.10 8.14 0.32
C ASN A 122 1.39 8.98 1.58
N LYS A 123 2.66 9.24 1.87
CA LYS A 123 3.05 10.11 3.00
C LYS A 123 2.54 11.54 2.83
N ALA A 124 2.57 12.07 1.62
CA ALA A 124 2.10 13.43 1.32
C ALA A 124 0.57 13.55 1.36
N THR A 125 -0.15 12.45 1.13
CA THR A 125 -1.63 12.41 1.12
C THR A 125 -2.25 12.04 2.46
N VAL A 126 -1.45 11.81 3.51
CA VAL A 126 -1.97 11.60 4.87
C VAL A 126 -2.76 12.85 5.30
N PRO A 127 -4.05 12.70 5.67
CA PRO A 127 -4.86 13.84 6.09
C PRO A 127 -4.21 14.57 7.27
N GLN A 128 -4.07 15.89 7.13
CA GLN A 128 -3.53 16.74 8.20
C GLN A 128 -4.56 17.77 8.63
N GLY A 129 -4.68 17.97 9.94
CA GLY A 129 -5.65 18.89 10.50
C GLY A 129 -7.02 18.25 10.73
N SER A 130 -8.05 19.10 10.91
CA SER A 130 -9.41 18.64 11.15
C SER A 130 -10.37 19.07 10.02
N LEU A 131 -11.35 18.22 9.74
CA LEU A 131 -12.41 18.52 8.77
C LEU A 131 -13.19 19.79 9.14
N ASP A 132 -13.38 20.06 10.44
CA ASP A 132 -14.12 21.24 10.89
C ASP A 132 -13.34 22.52 10.62
N ASN A 133 -12.03 22.53 10.83
CA ASN A 133 -11.18 23.67 10.46
C ASN A 133 -11.21 23.90 8.95
N TRP A 134 -11.17 22.84 8.16
CA TRP A 134 -11.30 22.95 6.71
C TRP A 134 -12.64 23.55 6.29
N LYS A 135 -13.75 23.07 6.84
CA LYS A 135 -15.10 23.63 6.59
C LYS A 135 -15.16 25.12 6.94
N ARG A 136 -14.57 25.53 8.08
CA ARG A 136 -14.51 26.94 8.48
C ARG A 136 -13.74 27.80 7.48
N ILE A 137 -12.61 27.29 6.96
CA ILE A 137 -11.83 27.98 5.91
C ILE A 137 -12.67 28.15 4.64
N VAL A 138 -13.33 27.09 4.17
CA VAL A 138 -14.20 27.13 2.97
C VAL A 138 -15.32 28.17 3.17
N GLN A 139 -15.98 28.18 4.31
CA GLN A 139 -17.03 29.14 4.65
C GLN A 139 -16.49 30.60 4.67
N LEU A 140 -15.30 30.80 5.23
CA LEU A 140 -14.65 32.11 5.26
C LEU A 140 -14.30 32.59 3.84
N LEU A 141 -13.75 31.74 3.00
CA LEU A 141 -13.43 32.06 1.60
C LEU A 141 -14.69 32.43 0.81
N ALA A 142 -15.76 31.67 0.98
CA ALA A 142 -17.06 31.95 0.35
C ALA A 142 -17.64 33.29 0.84
N ALA A 143 -17.63 33.56 2.17
CA ALA A 143 -18.10 34.80 2.74
C ALA A 143 -17.30 36.03 2.29
N ARG A 144 -16.01 35.85 2.05
CA ARG A 144 -15.11 36.89 1.53
C ARG A 144 -15.15 37.03 0.01
N LYS A 145 -15.98 36.24 -0.69
CA LYS A 145 -16.08 36.19 -2.17
C LYS A 145 -14.76 35.87 -2.87
N MET A 146 -13.91 35.10 -2.22
CA MET A 146 -12.61 34.66 -2.77
C MET A 146 -12.83 33.40 -3.64
N HIS A 147 -13.61 33.55 -4.71
CA HIS A 147 -14.08 32.43 -5.54
C HIS A 147 -12.95 31.71 -6.25
N ASP A 148 -11.90 32.42 -6.66
CA ASP A 148 -10.76 31.84 -7.36
C ASP A 148 -9.99 30.86 -6.46
N ILE A 149 -9.72 31.26 -5.21
CA ILE A 149 -9.05 30.41 -4.23
C ILE A 149 -9.94 29.22 -3.85
N LEU A 150 -11.24 29.47 -3.70
CA LEU A 150 -12.20 28.41 -3.43
C LEU A 150 -12.26 27.40 -4.57
N ALA A 151 -12.30 27.86 -5.82
CA ALA A 151 -12.30 26.98 -6.99
C ALA A 151 -11.04 26.08 -7.02
N ILE A 152 -9.85 26.68 -6.85
CA ILE A 152 -8.59 25.91 -6.78
C ILE A 152 -8.62 24.88 -5.65
N SER A 153 -9.13 25.26 -4.47
CA SER A 153 -9.24 24.35 -3.32
C SER A 153 -10.19 23.18 -3.57
N LEU A 154 -11.17 23.34 -4.47
CA LEU A 154 -12.16 22.32 -4.79
C LEU A 154 -11.74 21.41 -5.96
N VAL A 155 -10.73 21.77 -6.74
CA VAL A 155 -10.26 20.97 -7.89
C VAL A 155 -9.89 19.53 -7.46
N GLY A 156 -9.23 19.38 -6.32
CA GLY A 156 -8.89 18.05 -5.78
C GLY A 156 -10.09 17.15 -5.50
N PHE A 157 -11.25 17.72 -5.18
CA PHE A 157 -12.50 16.98 -4.99
C PHE A 157 -13.20 16.66 -6.30
N GLY A 158 -12.94 17.45 -7.35
CA GLY A 158 -13.49 17.22 -8.67
C GLY A 158 -12.84 16.06 -9.41
N ALA A 159 -11.56 15.82 -9.18
CA ALA A 159 -10.81 14.79 -9.90
C ALA A 159 -11.45 13.39 -9.86
N PRO A 160 -11.90 12.84 -8.73
CA PRO A 160 -12.61 11.57 -8.69
C PRO A 160 -13.96 11.58 -9.44
N LEU A 161 -14.59 12.76 -9.59
CA LEU A 161 -15.89 12.91 -10.24
C LEU A 161 -15.80 13.01 -11.76
N MET A 162 -14.62 13.29 -12.31
CA MET A 162 -14.43 13.46 -13.75
C MET A 162 -14.88 12.25 -14.57
N ARG A 163 -14.69 11.03 -14.04
CA ARG A 163 -15.19 9.81 -14.69
C ARG A 163 -16.68 9.86 -15.01
N PHE A 164 -17.49 10.52 -14.20
CA PHE A 164 -18.94 10.59 -14.35
C PHE A 164 -19.38 11.74 -15.27
N THR A 165 -18.47 12.62 -15.67
CA THR A 165 -18.77 13.78 -16.50
C THR A 165 -18.53 13.54 -17.99
N GLY A 166 -17.89 12.43 -18.36
CA GLY A 166 -17.49 12.13 -19.73
C GLY A 166 -16.32 12.98 -20.26
N TYR A 167 -15.62 13.69 -19.38
CA TYR A 167 -14.40 14.42 -19.74
C TYR A 167 -13.17 13.53 -19.55
N ASP A 168 -12.32 13.45 -20.56
CA ASP A 168 -11.10 12.62 -20.57
C ASP A 168 -9.86 13.33 -19.97
N GLY A 169 -10.04 14.45 -19.35
CA GLY A 169 -8.98 15.24 -18.72
C GLY A 169 -9.09 16.74 -18.98
N PHE A 170 -8.16 17.49 -18.40
CA PHE A 170 -7.97 18.92 -18.67
C PHE A 170 -6.97 19.10 -19.81
#